data_b790081267f202bbd56c99b80c534fd4
#
_entry.id   b790081267f202bbd56c99b80c534fd4
#
_cell.length_a   1.000
_cell.length_b   1.000
_cell.length_c   1.000
_cell.angle_alpha   90.00
_cell.angle_beta   90.00
_cell.angle_gamma   90.00
#
_symmetry.space_group_name_H-M   'P 1'
#
loop_
_entity.id
_entity.type
_entity.pdbx_description
1 polymer ?
#
loop_
_entity_poly.entity_id
_entity_poly.type
_entity_poly.pdbx_seq_one_letter_code
_entity_poly.pdbx_strand_id
1 'polypeptide(L)'
;MTVREKAELIVKDIKKEQETNPVVIFKHIAKKEYVSIHGPEHHILDGASLLVAYKNAGGEIDLEQALDRLMAEGLRMPGAMCGLWGICGAITSIGAALAIIDGTGPLSMDGTWGNHMQFTSKAIGELGTINGPRCCKRDAMIAFKNGIDYVNAHYGVILQYEQMQCEFTDFNEQCIKERCPFYE
;
A
#
# COMPACT_ATOMS: atom_id res chain seq x y z
N MET A 1 14.47 12.60 10.69
CA MET A 1 14.32 12.41 9.22
C MET A 1 12.98 12.96 8.78
N THR A 2 12.96 13.69 7.69
CA THR A 2 11.75 14.16 7.02
C THR A 2 11.04 13.00 6.30
N VAL A 3 9.76 13.19 5.94
CA VAL A 3 9.02 12.19 5.16
C VAL A 3 9.68 11.91 3.82
N ARG A 4 10.25 12.95 3.17
CA ARG A 4 10.99 12.81 1.91
C ARG A 4 12.23 11.94 2.06
N GLU A 5 13.07 12.21 3.07
CA GLU A 5 14.27 11.38 3.32
C GLU A 5 13.91 9.91 3.57
N LYS A 6 12.83 9.66 4.32
CA LYS A 6 12.31 8.30 4.52
C LYS A 6 11.82 7.66 3.22
N ALA A 7 11.09 8.41 2.39
CA ALA A 7 10.60 7.93 1.10
C ALA A 7 11.75 7.55 0.15
N GLU A 8 12.80 8.35 0.10
CA GLU A 8 14.01 8.07 -0.70
C GLU A 8 14.70 6.78 -0.24
N LEU A 9 14.79 6.54 1.07
CA LEU A 9 15.33 5.30 1.62
C LEU A 9 14.43 4.10 1.31
N ILE A 10 13.10 4.25 1.44
CA ILE A 10 12.14 3.22 1.06
C ILE A 10 12.34 2.83 -0.41
N VAL A 11 12.34 3.80 -1.33
CA VAL A 11 12.50 3.54 -2.76
C VAL A 11 13.86 2.90 -3.07
N LYS A 12 14.93 3.33 -2.39
CA LYS A 12 16.27 2.75 -2.55
C LYS A 12 16.33 1.30 -2.11
N ASP A 13 15.70 0.95 -1.00
CA ASP A 13 15.78 -0.40 -0.43
C ASP A 13 14.79 -1.36 -1.09
N ILE A 14 13.57 -0.90 -1.40
CA ILE A 14 12.52 -1.74 -1.99
C ILE A 14 12.87 -2.24 -3.40
N LYS A 15 13.67 -1.50 -4.16
CA LYS A 15 14.20 -1.92 -5.47
C LYS A 15 15.05 -3.18 -5.43
N LYS A 16 15.57 -3.56 -4.26
CA LYS A 16 16.41 -4.75 -4.07
C LYS A 16 15.59 -6.00 -3.79
N GLU A 17 14.32 -5.84 -3.47
CA GLU A 17 13.43 -6.95 -3.18
C GLU A 17 13.14 -7.77 -4.43
N GLN A 18 13.17 -9.10 -4.27
CA GLN A 18 12.93 -10.06 -5.35
C GLN A 18 11.64 -10.85 -5.13
N GLU A 19 10.95 -10.58 -4.03
CA GLU A 19 9.70 -11.23 -3.67
C GLU A 19 8.56 -10.86 -4.61
N THR A 20 7.64 -11.79 -4.83
CA THR A 20 6.40 -11.58 -5.59
C THR A 20 5.18 -11.38 -4.68
N ASN A 21 5.37 -11.49 -3.36
CA ASN A 21 4.36 -11.22 -2.35
C ASN A 21 4.53 -9.80 -1.80
N PRO A 22 3.63 -8.86 -2.10
CA PRO A 22 3.77 -7.47 -1.65
C PRO A 22 3.70 -7.31 -0.12
N VAL A 23 3.05 -8.25 0.59
CA VAL A 23 2.99 -8.24 2.05
C VAL A 23 4.35 -8.55 2.66
N VAL A 24 5.10 -9.49 2.07
CA VAL A 24 6.47 -9.83 2.50
C VAL A 24 7.39 -8.64 2.27
N ILE A 25 7.36 -8.04 1.07
CA ILE A 25 8.13 -6.84 0.75
C ILE A 25 7.83 -5.71 1.75
N PHE A 26 6.54 -5.45 1.98
CA PHE A 26 6.11 -4.45 2.96
C PHE A 26 6.69 -4.72 4.35
N LYS A 27 6.61 -5.95 4.85
CA LYS A 27 7.12 -6.32 6.18
C LYS A 27 8.63 -6.15 6.28
N HIS A 28 9.39 -6.52 5.25
CA HIS A 28 10.84 -6.34 5.21
C HIS A 28 11.23 -4.87 5.34
N ILE A 29 10.57 -4.00 4.58
CA ILE A 29 10.87 -2.57 4.62
C ILE A 29 10.30 -1.90 5.88
N ALA A 30 9.10 -2.29 6.33
CA ALA A 30 8.44 -1.72 7.51
C ALA A 30 9.19 -2.02 8.82
N LYS A 31 10.11 -2.97 8.84
CA LYS A 31 11.01 -3.28 9.98
C LYS A 31 12.26 -2.40 10.02
N LYS A 32 12.51 -1.59 8.99
CA LYS A 32 13.68 -0.71 8.98
C LYS A 32 13.50 0.43 9.97
N GLU A 33 14.58 0.83 10.65
CA GLU A 33 14.58 1.85 11.71
C GLU A 33 14.01 3.22 11.25
N TYR A 34 14.13 3.52 9.95
CA TYR A 34 13.62 4.76 9.39
C TYR A 34 12.11 4.74 9.09
N VAL A 35 11.43 3.60 9.22
CA VAL A 35 9.98 3.47 9.02
C VAL A 35 9.26 3.47 10.36
N SER A 36 8.45 4.49 10.60
CA SER A 36 7.67 4.60 11.84
C SER A 36 6.55 3.54 11.90
N ILE A 37 6.07 3.23 13.09
CA ILE A 37 4.88 2.38 13.25
C ILE A 37 3.68 3.03 12.54
N HIS A 38 3.53 4.34 12.69
CA HIS A 38 2.53 5.15 12.00
C HIS A 38 3.21 6.37 11.38
N GLY A 39 2.96 6.63 10.11
CA GLY A 39 3.57 7.78 9.45
C GLY A 39 3.15 7.92 7.99
N PRO A 40 3.28 9.12 7.42
CA PRO A 40 2.95 9.36 6.02
C PRO A 40 3.90 8.67 5.02
N GLU A 41 5.05 8.19 5.44
CA GLU A 41 5.95 7.36 4.62
C GLU A 41 5.28 6.06 4.14
N HIS A 42 4.25 5.58 4.87
CA HIS A 42 3.42 4.46 4.43
C HIS A 42 2.64 4.75 3.14
N HIS A 43 2.36 6.02 2.85
CA HIS A 43 1.71 6.41 1.58
C HIS A 43 2.59 6.14 0.35
N ILE A 44 3.88 5.87 0.55
CA ILE A 44 4.81 5.45 -0.49
C ILE A 44 5.08 3.94 -0.36
N LEU A 45 5.38 3.47 0.84
CA LEU A 45 5.77 2.10 1.09
C LEU A 45 4.73 1.09 0.56
N ASP A 46 3.45 1.33 0.81
CA ASP A 46 2.40 0.38 0.50
C ASP A 46 2.27 0.17 -1.02
N GLY A 47 2.11 1.24 -1.79
CA GLY A 47 2.04 1.16 -3.25
C GLY A 47 3.35 0.68 -3.89
N ALA A 48 4.50 1.08 -3.34
CA ALA A 48 5.80 0.62 -3.83
C ALA A 48 5.97 -0.90 -3.67
N SER A 49 5.48 -1.46 -2.56
CA SER A 49 5.50 -2.91 -2.34
C SER A 49 4.67 -3.66 -3.40
N LEU A 50 3.51 -3.10 -3.78
CA LEU A 50 2.68 -3.68 -4.85
C LEU A 50 3.37 -3.57 -6.22
N LEU A 51 3.96 -2.42 -6.56
CA LEU A 51 4.65 -2.21 -7.85
C LEU A 51 5.84 -3.16 -8.02
N VAL A 52 6.65 -3.33 -6.97
CA VAL A 52 7.80 -4.25 -7.01
C VAL A 52 7.33 -5.70 -7.12
N ALA A 53 6.35 -6.13 -6.32
CA ALA A 53 5.80 -7.48 -6.43
C ALA A 53 5.21 -7.74 -7.82
N TYR A 54 4.45 -6.79 -8.38
CA TYR A 54 3.90 -6.87 -9.72
C TYR A 54 4.99 -7.03 -10.78
N LYS A 55 6.06 -6.23 -10.72
CA LYS A 55 7.20 -6.33 -11.63
C LYS A 55 7.91 -7.67 -11.52
N ASN A 56 8.18 -8.13 -10.29
CA ASN A 56 8.87 -9.41 -10.04
C ASN A 56 8.04 -10.62 -10.50
N ALA A 57 6.72 -10.52 -10.47
CA ALA A 57 5.79 -11.54 -10.96
C ALA A 57 5.61 -11.52 -12.50
N GLY A 58 6.38 -10.70 -13.22
CA GLY A 58 6.34 -10.62 -14.68
C GLY A 58 5.47 -9.50 -15.26
N GLY A 59 4.97 -8.60 -14.41
CA GLY A 59 4.20 -7.43 -14.85
C GLY A 59 5.03 -6.47 -15.71
N GLU A 60 4.40 -5.89 -16.71
CA GLU A 60 5.05 -4.98 -17.66
C GLU A 60 4.94 -3.54 -17.19
N ILE A 61 5.96 -3.06 -16.45
CA ILE A 61 6.14 -1.65 -16.08
C ILE A 61 7.61 -1.25 -16.13
N ASP A 62 7.87 0.02 -16.36
CA ASP A 62 9.14 0.66 -16.01
C ASP A 62 9.14 0.94 -14.51
N LEU A 63 9.78 0.07 -13.73
CA LEU A 63 9.76 0.11 -12.28
C LEU A 63 10.37 1.40 -11.73
N GLU A 64 11.45 1.91 -12.34
CA GLU A 64 12.09 3.15 -11.89
C GLU A 64 11.12 4.33 -12.01
N GLN A 65 10.54 4.50 -13.19
CA GLN A 65 9.57 5.57 -13.44
C GLN A 65 8.31 5.41 -12.57
N ALA A 66 7.84 4.19 -12.37
CA ALA A 66 6.67 3.89 -11.55
C ALA A 66 6.89 4.27 -10.08
N LEU A 67 8.06 3.93 -9.52
CA LEU A 67 8.41 4.27 -8.13
C LEU A 67 8.62 5.78 -7.95
N ASP A 68 9.25 6.46 -8.91
CA ASP A 68 9.42 7.92 -8.86
C ASP A 68 8.06 8.63 -8.88
N ARG A 69 7.15 8.19 -9.75
CA ARG A 69 5.80 8.73 -9.83
C ARG A 69 5.00 8.45 -8.54
N LEU A 70 5.08 7.23 -8.02
CA LEU A 70 4.41 6.88 -6.78
C LEU A 70 4.93 7.71 -5.60
N MET A 71 6.26 7.89 -5.50
CA MET A 71 6.86 8.73 -4.47
C MET A 71 6.36 10.18 -4.58
N ALA A 72 6.30 10.73 -5.78
CA ALA A 72 5.80 12.08 -6.01
C ALA A 72 4.34 12.24 -5.55
N GLU A 73 3.46 11.28 -5.86
CA GLU A 73 2.06 11.29 -5.43
C GLU A 73 1.92 11.04 -3.92
N GLY A 74 2.64 10.07 -3.36
CA GLY A 74 2.60 9.77 -1.93
C GLY A 74 3.07 10.92 -1.04
N LEU A 75 4.07 11.70 -1.48
CA LEU A 75 4.53 12.90 -0.78
C LEU A 75 3.52 14.05 -0.77
N ARG A 76 2.52 14.04 -1.64
CA ARG A 76 1.40 15.00 -1.66
C ARG A 76 0.30 14.63 -0.69
N MET A 77 0.23 13.38 -0.25
CA MET A 77 -0.78 12.90 0.68
C MET A 77 -0.45 13.37 2.11
N PRO A 78 -1.31 14.15 2.76
CA PRO A 78 -1.01 14.64 4.10
C PRO A 78 -1.05 13.52 5.15
N GLY A 79 -0.23 13.66 6.18
CA GLY A 79 -0.32 12.81 7.36
C GLY A 79 -1.69 12.94 8.04
N ALA A 80 -2.13 11.89 8.71
CA ALA A 80 -3.40 11.82 9.43
C ALA A 80 -4.69 11.97 8.57
N MET A 81 -4.58 11.87 7.25
CA MET A 81 -5.75 11.97 6.33
C MET A 81 -6.85 10.95 6.67
N CYS A 82 -6.50 9.80 7.24
CA CYS A 82 -7.47 8.79 7.65
C CYS A 82 -8.46 9.30 8.72
N GLY A 83 -8.01 10.13 9.64
CA GLY A 83 -8.87 10.74 10.66
C GLY A 83 -9.45 12.11 10.28
N LEU A 84 -8.78 12.84 9.39
CA LEU A 84 -9.18 14.21 9.05
C LEU A 84 -10.01 14.30 7.77
N TRP A 85 -9.81 13.38 6.81
CA TRP A 85 -10.47 13.39 5.51
C TRP A 85 -11.32 12.14 5.26
N GLY A 86 -11.32 11.18 6.20
CA GLY A 86 -12.09 9.95 6.07
C GLY A 86 -11.59 9.02 4.96
N ILE A 87 -10.30 9.14 4.58
CA ILE A 87 -9.68 8.33 3.52
C ILE A 87 -8.31 7.80 3.98
N CYS A 88 -8.08 6.51 3.84
CA CYS A 88 -6.86 5.86 4.30
C CYS A 88 -5.72 6.00 3.29
N GLY A 89 -4.55 6.48 3.76
CA GLY A 89 -3.37 6.64 2.91
C GLY A 89 -2.80 5.33 2.37
N ALA A 90 -2.94 4.21 3.08
CA ALA A 90 -2.56 2.89 2.57
C ALA A 90 -3.39 2.50 1.34
N ILE A 91 -4.71 2.67 1.42
CA ILE A 91 -5.63 2.35 0.32
C ILE A 91 -5.39 3.27 -0.87
N THR A 92 -5.19 4.58 -0.63
CA THR A 92 -4.90 5.53 -1.72
C THR A 92 -3.53 5.28 -2.35
N SER A 93 -2.54 4.80 -1.59
CA SER A 93 -1.24 4.40 -2.11
C SER A 93 -1.33 3.21 -3.07
N ILE A 94 -2.09 2.18 -2.69
CA ILE A 94 -2.36 1.05 -3.60
C ILE A 94 -3.15 1.52 -4.82
N GLY A 95 -4.17 2.37 -4.64
CA GLY A 95 -4.91 2.97 -5.76
C GLY A 95 -4.02 3.75 -6.72
N ALA A 96 -3.04 4.50 -6.20
CA ALA A 96 -2.05 5.20 -7.01
C ALA A 96 -1.14 4.21 -7.78
N ALA A 97 -0.72 3.11 -7.14
CA ALA A 97 0.05 2.06 -7.82
C ALA A 97 -0.74 1.43 -8.97
N LEU A 98 -2.02 1.10 -8.77
CA LEU A 98 -2.91 0.59 -9.83
C LEU A 98 -3.07 1.62 -10.97
N ALA A 99 -3.25 2.89 -10.64
CA ALA A 99 -3.34 3.95 -11.63
C ALA A 99 -2.04 4.12 -12.45
N ILE A 100 -0.88 3.87 -11.84
CA ILE A 100 0.42 3.87 -12.52
C ILE A 100 0.52 2.69 -13.48
N ILE A 101 0.12 1.48 -13.06
CA ILE A 101 0.13 0.27 -13.92
C ILE A 101 -0.76 0.48 -15.15
N ASP A 102 -1.98 0.99 -14.97
CA ASP A 102 -2.95 1.21 -16.04
C ASP A 102 -2.68 2.48 -16.88
N GLY A 103 -1.79 3.37 -16.43
CA GLY A 103 -1.64 4.70 -17.01
C GLY A 103 -2.87 5.59 -16.85
N THR A 104 -3.73 5.29 -15.86
CA THR A 104 -4.99 6.00 -15.61
C THR A 104 -4.76 7.44 -15.16
N GLY A 105 -5.59 8.34 -15.68
CA GLY A 105 -5.65 9.74 -15.30
C GLY A 105 -7.10 10.22 -15.15
N PRO A 106 -7.30 11.48 -14.77
CA PRO A 106 -8.63 12.03 -14.51
C PRO A 106 -9.55 12.08 -15.75
N LEU A 107 -8.97 11.95 -16.95
CA LEU A 107 -9.70 11.95 -18.21
C LEU A 107 -9.77 10.58 -18.88
N SER A 108 -9.36 9.51 -18.20
CA SER A 108 -9.45 8.15 -18.75
C SER A 108 -10.88 7.72 -18.99
N MET A 109 -11.16 7.20 -20.20
CA MET A 109 -12.49 6.78 -20.64
C MET A 109 -12.58 5.29 -20.95
N ASP A 110 -11.54 4.53 -20.67
CA ASP A 110 -11.41 3.07 -20.91
C ASP A 110 -12.01 2.23 -19.77
N GLY A 111 -12.62 2.85 -18.76
CA GLY A 111 -13.20 2.18 -17.60
C GLY A 111 -12.27 2.07 -16.40
N THR A 112 -10.95 2.22 -16.56
CA THR A 112 -9.97 2.07 -15.47
C THR A 112 -10.22 3.06 -14.34
N TRP A 113 -10.59 4.31 -14.66
CA TRP A 113 -10.95 5.32 -13.64
C TRP A 113 -12.07 4.83 -12.72
N GLY A 114 -13.14 4.27 -13.28
CA GLY A 114 -14.27 3.72 -12.49
C GLY A 114 -13.86 2.51 -11.66
N ASN A 115 -13.07 1.61 -12.23
CA ASN A 115 -12.57 0.43 -11.55
C ASN A 115 -11.72 0.79 -10.31
N HIS A 116 -10.87 1.81 -10.43
CA HIS A 116 -10.06 2.27 -9.28
C HIS A 116 -10.91 2.90 -8.19
N MET A 117 -11.98 3.64 -8.55
CA MET A 117 -12.94 4.16 -7.56
C MET A 117 -13.67 3.03 -6.85
N GLN A 118 -14.04 1.96 -7.55
CA GLN A 118 -14.67 0.78 -6.94
C GLN A 118 -13.70 0.03 -6.02
N PHE A 119 -12.44 -0.16 -6.44
CA PHE A 119 -11.38 -0.71 -5.57
C PHE A 119 -11.28 0.09 -4.27
N THR A 120 -11.12 1.41 -4.37
CA THR A 120 -10.96 2.29 -3.20
C THR A 120 -12.19 2.22 -2.29
N SER A 121 -13.40 2.29 -2.87
CA SER A 121 -14.66 2.21 -2.13
C SER A 121 -14.80 0.89 -1.35
N LYS A 122 -14.50 -0.24 -1.99
CA LYS A 122 -14.54 -1.57 -1.37
C LYS A 122 -13.55 -1.66 -0.20
N ALA A 123 -12.29 -1.25 -0.42
CA ALA A 123 -11.26 -1.36 0.60
C ALA A 123 -11.51 -0.42 1.80
N ILE A 124 -12.01 0.81 1.56
CA ILE A 124 -12.39 1.75 2.63
C ILE A 124 -13.60 1.22 3.38
N GLY A 125 -14.59 0.64 2.70
CA GLY A 125 -15.75 0.02 3.33
C GLY A 125 -15.34 -1.12 4.26
N GLU A 126 -14.45 -2.00 3.84
CA GLU A 126 -13.90 -3.09 4.67
C GLU A 126 -13.16 -2.53 5.88
N LEU A 127 -12.27 -1.54 5.69
CA LEU A 127 -11.56 -0.90 6.78
C LEU A 127 -12.51 -0.25 7.79
N GLY A 128 -13.56 0.39 7.33
CA GLY A 128 -14.57 1.06 8.16
C GLY A 128 -15.28 0.12 9.12
N THR A 129 -15.44 -1.17 8.78
CA THR A 129 -16.07 -2.16 9.67
C THR A 129 -15.24 -2.52 10.89
N ILE A 130 -13.90 -2.39 10.81
CA ILE A 130 -12.99 -2.71 11.92
C ILE A 130 -12.97 -1.59 12.94
N ASN A 131 -13.20 -0.36 12.50
CA ASN A 131 -13.15 0.83 13.32
C ASN A 131 -11.74 1.23 13.80
N GLY A 132 -11.62 2.38 14.51
CA GLY A 132 -10.37 2.94 14.98
C GLY A 132 -9.80 2.29 16.27
N PRO A 133 -8.67 2.81 16.76
CA PRO A 133 -7.88 3.88 16.17
C PRO A 133 -7.14 3.44 14.88
N ARG A 134 -6.55 4.43 14.16
CA ARG A 134 -5.75 4.15 12.95
C ARG A 134 -4.64 3.13 13.24
N CYS A 135 -4.32 2.33 12.23
CA CYS A 135 -3.12 1.49 12.28
C CYS A 135 -2.56 1.30 10.87
N CYS A 136 -1.46 1.99 10.54
CA CYS A 136 -0.86 1.91 9.19
C CYS A 136 -0.48 0.47 8.78
N LYS A 137 -0.20 -0.42 9.73
CA LYS A 137 0.09 -1.83 9.45
C LYS A 137 -1.17 -2.64 9.09
N ARG A 138 -2.23 -2.54 9.90
CA ARG A 138 -3.53 -3.15 9.63
C ARG A 138 -4.13 -2.64 8.33
N ASP A 139 -4.09 -1.33 8.16
CA ASP A 139 -4.71 -0.65 7.02
C ASP A 139 -3.99 -1.03 5.72
N ALA A 140 -2.64 -1.21 5.77
CA ALA A 140 -1.85 -1.75 4.67
C ALA A 140 -2.25 -3.20 4.32
N MET A 141 -2.48 -4.08 5.31
CA MET A 141 -2.91 -5.46 5.05
C MET A 141 -4.25 -5.52 4.31
N ILE A 142 -5.21 -4.67 4.70
CA ILE A 142 -6.50 -4.56 3.98
C ILE A 142 -6.30 -4.04 2.56
N ALA A 143 -5.46 -3.02 2.40
CA ALA A 143 -5.14 -2.46 1.10
C ALA A 143 -4.48 -3.50 0.19
N PHE A 144 -3.50 -4.29 0.69
CA PHE A 144 -2.87 -5.37 -0.05
C PHE A 144 -3.84 -6.47 -0.44
N LYS A 145 -4.68 -6.96 0.49
CA LYS A 145 -5.68 -7.98 0.18
C LYS A 145 -6.52 -7.56 -1.03
N ASN A 146 -7.10 -6.36 -0.98
CA ASN A 146 -7.92 -5.85 -2.08
C ASN A 146 -7.10 -5.54 -3.35
N GLY A 147 -5.86 -5.04 -3.20
CA GLY A 147 -4.96 -4.75 -4.32
C GLY A 147 -4.49 -6.01 -5.05
N ILE A 148 -4.15 -7.07 -4.32
CA ILE A 148 -3.79 -8.39 -4.90
C ILE A 148 -4.97 -8.99 -5.65
N ASP A 149 -6.17 -8.99 -5.03
CA ASP A 149 -7.40 -9.44 -5.70
C ASP A 149 -7.63 -8.68 -7.01
N TYR A 150 -7.42 -7.36 -7.00
CA TYR A 150 -7.55 -6.53 -8.21
C TYR A 150 -6.52 -6.90 -9.27
N VAL A 151 -5.23 -7.00 -8.91
CA VAL A 151 -4.15 -7.38 -9.85
C VAL A 151 -4.44 -8.73 -10.48
N ASN A 152 -4.80 -9.73 -9.67
CA ASN A 152 -5.06 -11.09 -10.13
C ASN A 152 -6.28 -11.16 -11.06
N ALA A 153 -7.25 -10.26 -10.89
CA ALA A 153 -8.44 -10.23 -11.74
C ALA A 153 -8.24 -9.49 -13.06
N HIS A 154 -7.29 -8.52 -13.13
CA HIS A 154 -7.26 -7.58 -14.26
C HIS A 154 -5.97 -7.62 -15.10
N TYR A 155 -4.84 -8.10 -14.56
CA TYR A 155 -3.54 -7.88 -15.25
C TYR A 155 -2.85 -9.14 -15.81
N GLY A 156 -3.46 -10.31 -15.69
CA GLY A 156 -2.83 -11.56 -16.15
C GLY A 156 -1.56 -11.95 -15.38
N VAL A 157 -1.29 -11.30 -14.27
CA VAL A 157 -0.22 -11.57 -13.32
C VAL A 157 -0.85 -12.14 -12.06
N ILE A 158 -0.23 -13.15 -11.47
CA ILE A 158 -0.72 -13.77 -10.24
C ILE A 158 0.21 -13.41 -9.10
N LEU A 159 -0.28 -12.54 -8.23
CA LEU A 159 0.32 -12.29 -6.94
C LEU A 159 -0.26 -13.24 -5.90
N GLN A 160 0.61 -13.82 -5.09
CA GLN A 160 0.20 -14.65 -3.96
C GLN A 160 0.34 -13.85 -2.68
N TYR A 161 -0.51 -14.16 -1.71
CA TYR A 161 -0.32 -13.70 -0.35
C TYR A 161 -0.58 -14.86 0.61
N GLU A 162 0.32 -15.00 1.55
CA GLU A 162 0.16 -15.92 2.67
C GLU A 162 -0.73 -15.27 3.73
N GLN A 163 -1.04 -16.03 4.78
CA GLN A 163 -1.78 -15.52 5.92
C GLN A 163 -1.17 -14.22 6.42
N MET A 164 -1.96 -13.17 6.48
CA MET A 164 -1.54 -11.81 6.81
C MET A 164 -1.51 -11.59 8.31
N GLN A 165 -0.55 -12.19 9.00
CA GLN A 165 -0.36 -11.98 10.44
C GLN A 165 0.46 -10.72 10.71
N CYS A 166 0.09 -9.98 11.74
CA CYS A 166 0.78 -8.78 12.15
C CYS A 166 2.01 -9.13 12.99
N GLU A 167 3.17 -8.57 12.62
CA GLU A 167 4.44 -8.75 13.35
C GLU A 167 4.85 -7.49 14.13
N PHE A 168 3.92 -6.53 14.30
CA PHE A 168 4.19 -5.20 14.83
C PHE A 168 3.40 -4.87 16.11
N THR A 169 2.74 -5.86 16.71
CA THR A 169 1.85 -5.67 17.85
C THR A 169 2.57 -5.10 19.06
N ASP A 170 3.76 -5.61 19.35
CA ASP A 170 4.57 -5.20 20.51
C ASP A 170 5.15 -3.79 20.37
N PHE A 171 5.20 -3.26 19.16
CA PHE A 171 5.72 -1.92 18.85
C PHE A 171 4.61 -0.88 18.68
N ASN A 172 3.34 -1.29 18.77
CA ASN A 172 2.19 -0.44 18.50
C ASN A 172 1.35 -0.22 19.76
N GLU A 173 1.60 0.87 20.46
CA GLU A 173 0.81 1.28 21.63
C GLU A 173 -0.69 1.47 21.36
N GLN A 174 -1.07 1.68 20.07
CA GLN A 174 -2.46 1.85 19.62
C GLN A 174 -3.08 0.53 19.12
N CYS A 175 -2.42 -0.62 19.33
CA CYS A 175 -2.91 -1.91 18.86
C CYS A 175 -4.26 -2.25 19.52
N ILE A 176 -5.22 -2.64 18.69
CA ILE A 176 -6.56 -3.06 19.14
C ILE A 176 -6.65 -4.56 19.46
N LYS A 177 -5.52 -5.24 19.39
CA LYS A 177 -5.33 -6.66 19.77
C LYS A 177 -6.40 -7.56 19.12
N GLU A 178 -7.10 -8.37 19.90
CA GLU A 178 -8.09 -9.38 19.47
C GLU A 178 -9.21 -8.82 18.57
N ARG A 179 -9.41 -7.52 18.56
CA ARG A 179 -10.33 -6.87 17.61
C ARG A 179 -9.74 -6.68 16.22
N CYS A 180 -8.43 -6.87 16.05
CA CYS A 180 -7.76 -6.76 14.76
C CYS A 180 -7.78 -8.12 14.05
N PRO A 181 -8.23 -8.21 12.79
CA PRO A 181 -8.26 -9.49 12.06
C PRO A 181 -6.87 -10.08 11.75
N PHE A 182 -5.80 -9.31 11.98
CA PHE A 182 -4.41 -9.69 11.72
C PHE A 182 -3.60 -9.90 13.01
N TYR A 183 -4.25 -9.84 14.16
CA TYR A 183 -3.62 -10.07 15.47
C TYR A 183 -3.45 -11.57 15.72
N GLU A 184 -2.32 -11.97 16.33
CA GLU A 184 -2.06 -13.27 16.93
C GLU A 184 -1.84 -13.13 18.43
#